data_975653a5b830a5bf41eaebdd47f8a695
#
_entry.id   975653a5b830a5bf41eaebdd47f8a695
#
_cell.length_a   1.000
_cell.length_b   1.000
_cell.length_c   1.000
_cell.angle_alpha   90.00
_cell.angle_beta   90.00
_cell.angle_gamma   90.00
#
_symmetry.space_group_name_H-M   'P 1'
#
loop_
_entity.id
_entity.type
_entity.pdbx_description
1 polymer ?
#
loop_
_entity_poly.entity_id
_entity_poly.type
_entity_poly.pdbx_seq_one_letter_code
_entity_poly.pdbx_strand_id
1 'polypeptide(L)'
;VSVDVTKKFIPGHGTLFIAPLGTAIGANPLASFTLTGPGPTGWENLGHTSKDNLFAFSRDGGDKTVLDSYMADGISTVYDSVQWALGVNPIQIDKNALDLAFGGNFDVDGGYIVPASNVGVNKALVVLLTDGTANMLFYIPNTNVAIGDAPSLDAAKFLELPLSASILAASTSDIPAAANGQPGIMKIYKASLVSAAPVISSALPSGAAAGQVITLVGTDFTNVTGVTVGGVTAAYDVISQTKAYVTLPAGSAGSAPIVVTSTVGASPAKAYTRT
;
A
#
# COMPACT_ATOMS: atom_id res chain seq x y z
N VAL A 1 -5.38 2.34 21.92
CA VAL A 1 -5.31 1.40 20.77
C VAL A 1 -5.21 0.01 21.34
N SER A 2 -6.19 -0.87 21.09
CA SER A 2 -6.11 -2.28 21.48
C SER A 2 -5.15 -3.04 20.57
N VAL A 3 -4.48 -4.06 21.12
CA VAL A 3 -3.64 -4.97 20.34
C VAL A 3 -4.56 -5.78 19.40
N ASP A 4 -4.32 -5.65 18.10
CA ASP A 4 -5.08 -6.36 17.06
C ASP A 4 -4.15 -7.35 16.36
N VAL A 5 -4.34 -8.62 16.68
CA VAL A 5 -3.52 -9.71 16.12
C VAL A 5 -3.79 -9.95 14.63
N THR A 6 -4.92 -9.46 14.09
CA THR A 6 -5.27 -9.61 12.67
C THR A 6 -4.49 -8.65 11.77
N LYS A 7 -3.87 -7.61 12.35
CA LYS A 7 -3.05 -6.64 11.61
C LYS A 7 -1.59 -7.06 11.42
N LYS A 8 -1.19 -8.21 11.98
CA LYS A 8 0.13 -8.78 11.71
C LYS A 8 0.24 -9.19 10.24
N PHE A 9 1.44 -9.11 9.70
CA PHE A 9 1.76 -9.52 8.34
C PHE A 9 3.13 -10.18 8.34
N ILE A 10 3.20 -11.42 7.86
CA ILE A 10 4.45 -12.18 7.68
C ILE A 10 4.55 -12.50 6.20
N PRO A 11 5.41 -11.83 5.42
CA PRO A 11 5.52 -12.10 4.00
C PRO A 11 6.03 -13.52 3.76
N GLY A 12 5.17 -14.37 3.21
CA GLY A 12 5.51 -15.73 2.82
C GLY A 12 5.98 -15.84 1.38
N HIS A 13 5.40 -15.02 0.50
CA HIS A 13 5.73 -14.94 -0.92
C HIS A 13 5.70 -13.49 -1.39
N GLY A 14 6.43 -13.20 -2.47
CA GLY A 14 6.44 -11.88 -3.08
C GLY A 14 6.95 -11.91 -4.51
N THR A 15 6.66 -10.84 -5.25
CA THR A 15 7.17 -10.60 -6.59
C THR A 15 7.36 -9.10 -6.82
N LEU A 16 8.17 -8.77 -7.83
CA LEU A 16 8.41 -7.40 -8.29
C LEU A 16 7.75 -7.18 -9.64
N PHE A 17 7.03 -6.08 -9.76
CA PHE A 17 6.59 -5.56 -11.06
C PHE A 17 7.39 -4.32 -11.41
N ILE A 18 7.67 -4.19 -12.70
CA ILE A 18 8.41 -3.08 -13.29
C ILE A 18 7.55 -2.36 -14.32
N ALA A 19 7.75 -1.06 -14.46
CA ALA A 19 7.10 -0.25 -15.48
C ALA A 19 7.99 0.94 -15.86
N PRO A 20 7.70 1.66 -16.97
CA PRO A 20 8.29 2.96 -17.23
C PRO A 20 8.09 3.93 -16.07
N LEU A 21 9.07 4.84 -15.89
CA LEU A 21 9.03 5.87 -14.86
C LEU A 21 7.68 6.58 -14.81
N GLY A 22 7.11 6.76 -13.62
CA GLY A 22 5.85 7.47 -13.40
C GLY A 22 4.60 6.75 -13.89
N THR A 23 4.68 5.43 -14.20
CA THR A 23 3.49 4.66 -14.57
C THR A 23 2.52 4.58 -13.40
N ALA A 24 1.27 5.01 -13.62
CA ALA A 24 0.23 5.01 -12.60
C ALA A 24 -0.14 3.59 -12.14
N ILE A 25 -0.43 3.45 -10.85
CA ILE A 25 -0.73 2.14 -10.25
C ILE A 25 -2.20 1.70 -10.44
N GLY A 26 -3.09 2.59 -10.87
CA GLY A 26 -4.53 2.33 -11.00
C GLY A 26 -5.32 2.45 -9.68
N ALA A 27 -6.65 2.27 -9.78
CA ALA A 27 -7.57 2.57 -8.67
C ALA A 27 -7.61 1.47 -7.58
N ASN A 28 -7.44 0.19 -7.95
CA ASN A 28 -7.54 -0.96 -7.05
C ASN A 28 -6.26 -1.82 -7.10
N PRO A 29 -5.12 -1.32 -6.63
CA PRO A 29 -3.84 -1.98 -6.83
C PRO A 29 -3.77 -3.38 -6.19
N LEU A 30 -4.32 -3.57 -4.99
CA LEU A 30 -4.32 -4.87 -4.30
C LEU A 30 -5.09 -5.98 -5.03
N ALA A 31 -6.05 -5.62 -5.88
CA ALA A 31 -6.79 -6.58 -6.71
C ALA A 31 -6.17 -6.76 -8.10
N SER A 32 -5.45 -5.75 -8.60
CA SER A 32 -4.93 -5.73 -9.97
C SER A 32 -3.59 -6.45 -10.11
N PHE A 33 -2.81 -6.56 -9.04
CA PHE A 33 -1.52 -7.25 -9.03
C PHE A 33 -1.65 -8.62 -8.37
N THR A 34 -1.17 -9.66 -9.03
CA THR A 34 -1.17 -11.04 -8.53
C THR A 34 0.21 -11.64 -8.64
N LEU A 35 0.60 -12.57 -7.74
CA LEU A 35 1.96 -13.11 -7.67
C LEU A 35 2.49 -13.67 -9.00
N THR A 36 1.64 -14.34 -9.76
CA THR A 36 2.02 -15.06 -11.00
C THR A 36 1.48 -14.39 -12.26
N GLY A 37 0.68 -13.34 -12.13
CA GLY A 37 0.09 -12.64 -13.28
C GLY A 37 1.05 -11.66 -13.95
N PRO A 38 0.75 -11.23 -15.18
CA PRO A 38 1.60 -10.29 -15.92
C PRO A 38 1.57 -8.84 -15.38
N GLY A 39 0.68 -8.56 -14.45
CA GLY A 39 0.40 -7.20 -13.99
C GLY A 39 -0.63 -6.47 -14.87
N PRO A 40 -1.11 -5.30 -14.43
CA PRO A 40 -1.97 -4.43 -15.23
C PRO A 40 -1.22 -3.87 -16.45
N THR A 41 -1.97 -3.28 -17.40
CA THR A 41 -1.38 -2.64 -18.59
C THR A 41 -0.26 -1.67 -18.24
N GLY A 42 0.88 -1.82 -18.89
CA GLY A 42 2.09 -1.02 -18.66
C GLY A 42 2.98 -1.55 -17.54
N TRP A 43 2.57 -2.59 -16.81
CA TRP A 43 3.35 -3.27 -15.78
C TRP A 43 3.74 -4.67 -16.23
N GLU A 44 4.95 -5.07 -15.93
CA GLU A 44 5.50 -6.40 -16.22
C GLU A 44 5.99 -7.05 -14.93
N ASN A 45 5.66 -8.32 -14.74
CA ASN A 45 6.16 -9.12 -13.61
C ASN A 45 7.59 -9.54 -13.89
N LEU A 46 8.51 -9.26 -12.96
CA LEU A 46 9.92 -9.64 -13.09
C LEU A 46 10.15 -11.16 -12.94
N GLY A 47 9.12 -11.90 -12.50
CA GLY A 47 9.18 -13.33 -12.31
C GLY A 47 9.76 -13.74 -10.96
N HIS A 48 10.48 -14.85 -10.97
CA HIS A 48 11.02 -15.44 -9.74
C HIS A 48 12.16 -14.64 -9.15
N THR A 49 12.07 -14.38 -7.83
CA THR A 49 13.13 -13.76 -7.03
C THR A 49 13.64 -14.74 -5.98
N SER A 50 14.84 -14.52 -5.49
CA SER A 50 15.47 -15.38 -4.48
C SER A 50 14.65 -15.42 -3.20
N LYS A 51 14.56 -16.63 -2.61
CA LYS A 51 14.02 -16.84 -1.27
C LYS A 51 15.09 -16.68 -0.18
N ASP A 52 16.35 -16.91 -0.53
CA ASP A 52 17.48 -16.77 0.40
C ASP A 52 17.84 -15.30 0.59
N ASN A 53 17.67 -14.49 -0.46
CA ASN A 53 17.91 -13.05 -0.48
C ASN A 53 16.60 -12.31 -0.81
N LEU A 54 15.76 -12.10 0.22
CA LEU A 54 14.46 -11.46 0.10
C LEU A 54 14.56 -9.97 -0.24
N PHE A 55 13.43 -9.37 -0.62
CA PHE A 55 13.31 -7.92 -0.76
C PHE A 55 13.77 -7.22 0.52
N ALA A 56 14.71 -6.30 0.40
CA ALA A 56 15.24 -5.55 1.52
C ALA A 56 15.19 -4.04 1.26
N PHE A 57 14.48 -3.31 2.10
CA PHE A 57 14.59 -1.86 2.14
C PHE A 57 15.77 -1.46 3.02
N SER A 58 16.61 -0.58 2.51
CA SER A 58 17.68 0.07 3.27
C SER A 58 17.41 1.56 3.37
N ARG A 59 17.85 2.15 4.47
CA ARG A 59 17.79 3.58 4.73
C ARG A 59 19.15 4.06 5.21
N ASP A 60 19.66 5.09 4.58
CA ASP A 60 20.93 5.74 4.94
C ASP A 60 20.70 7.24 5.19
N GLY A 61 21.49 7.83 6.08
CA GLY A 61 21.35 9.24 6.48
C GLY A 61 20.17 9.52 7.42
N GLY A 62 19.80 10.80 7.54
CA GLY A 62 18.79 11.28 8.48
C GLY A 62 19.33 11.44 9.89
N ASP A 63 20.65 11.57 10.05
CA ASP A 63 21.28 11.82 11.33
C ASP A 63 20.89 13.20 11.86
N LYS A 64 20.70 13.24 13.17
CA LYS A 64 20.28 14.45 13.88
C LYS A 64 21.51 15.20 14.40
N THR A 65 21.70 16.42 13.93
CA THR A 65 22.69 17.35 14.51
C THR A 65 21.96 18.38 15.37
N VAL A 66 22.35 18.46 16.63
CA VAL A 66 21.87 19.51 17.54
C VAL A 66 22.82 20.70 17.40
N LEU A 67 22.24 21.87 17.18
CA LEU A 67 22.99 23.11 17.09
C LEU A 67 22.91 23.85 18.41
N ASP A 68 24.06 24.17 18.97
CA ASP A 68 24.22 24.92 20.19
C ASP A 68 24.73 26.35 19.89
N SER A 69 24.49 27.29 20.78
CA SER A 69 25.20 28.59 20.75
C SER A 69 26.12 28.71 21.95
N TYR A 70 26.98 29.72 21.94
CA TYR A 70 27.85 30.01 23.08
C TYR A 70 27.09 30.36 24.37
N MET A 71 25.79 30.70 24.24
CA MET A 71 24.91 31.11 25.37
C MET A 71 23.95 30.04 25.81
N ALA A 72 23.65 29.05 24.97
CA ALA A 72 22.66 28.00 25.30
C ALA A 72 22.85 26.74 24.40
N ASP A 73 22.65 25.57 24.98
CA ASP A 73 22.68 24.30 24.32
C ASP A 73 21.29 23.96 23.74
N GLY A 74 21.23 23.17 22.65
CA GLY A 74 19.99 22.63 22.14
C GLY A 74 19.06 23.63 21.46
N ILE A 75 19.57 24.70 20.85
CA ILE A 75 18.74 25.76 20.26
C ILE A 75 17.98 25.31 19.04
N SER A 76 18.59 24.45 18.23
CA SER A 76 18.00 23.97 16.97
C SER A 76 18.46 22.57 16.63
N THR A 77 17.73 21.91 15.75
CA THR A 77 18.10 20.59 15.22
C THR A 77 18.02 20.60 13.71
N VAL A 78 19.04 20.04 13.07
CA VAL A 78 19.10 19.79 11.63
C VAL A 78 19.18 18.29 11.41
N TYR A 79 18.49 17.79 10.39
CA TYR A 79 18.55 16.40 9.97
C TYR A 79 19.20 16.32 8.59
N ASP A 80 20.10 15.36 8.43
CA ASP A 80 20.67 15.06 7.13
C ASP A 80 19.61 14.46 6.17
N SER A 81 19.88 14.54 4.86
CA SER A 81 19.03 13.92 3.85
C SER A 81 18.97 12.41 4.04
N VAL A 82 17.81 11.84 3.78
CA VAL A 82 17.58 10.38 3.87
C VAL A 82 17.57 9.80 2.47
N GLN A 83 18.37 8.77 2.27
CA GLN A 83 18.37 7.94 1.06
C GLN A 83 17.72 6.60 1.35
N TRP A 84 16.78 6.20 0.49
CA TRP A 84 16.16 4.89 0.56
C TRP A 84 16.56 4.06 -0.66
N ALA A 85 16.78 2.77 -0.46
CA ALA A 85 16.98 1.84 -1.55
C ALA A 85 16.22 0.55 -1.31
N LEU A 86 15.96 -0.18 -2.40
CA LEU A 86 15.35 -1.50 -2.40
C LEU A 86 16.32 -2.48 -3.06
N GLY A 87 16.76 -3.48 -2.30
CA GLY A 87 17.50 -4.63 -2.82
C GLY A 87 16.53 -5.72 -3.27
N VAL A 88 16.83 -6.33 -4.43
CA VAL A 88 16.08 -7.47 -4.96
C VAL A 88 16.99 -8.37 -5.79
N ASN A 89 16.83 -9.68 -5.66
CA ASN A 89 17.66 -10.68 -6.35
C ASN A 89 16.81 -11.56 -7.27
N PRO A 90 16.57 -11.15 -8.54
CA PRO A 90 15.97 -12.02 -9.54
C PRO A 90 16.79 -13.27 -9.76
N ILE A 91 16.10 -14.41 -9.86
CA ILE A 91 16.65 -15.71 -10.28
C ILE A 91 16.12 -16.12 -11.67
N GLN A 92 15.10 -15.44 -12.16
CA GLN A 92 14.66 -15.55 -13.54
C GLN A 92 15.50 -14.58 -14.38
N ILE A 93 16.39 -15.15 -15.18
CA ILE A 93 17.35 -14.39 -16.01
C ILE A 93 16.77 -14.26 -17.40
N ASP A 94 16.04 -13.19 -17.62
CA ASP A 94 15.47 -12.81 -18.91
C ASP A 94 15.92 -11.41 -19.34
N LYS A 95 15.38 -10.94 -20.47
CA LYS A 95 15.70 -9.60 -20.98
C LYS A 95 15.45 -8.50 -19.96
N ASN A 96 14.33 -8.55 -19.23
CA ASN A 96 13.96 -7.51 -18.28
C ASN A 96 14.94 -7.48 -17.09
N ALA A 97 15.32 -8.64 -16.57
CA ALA A 97 16.28 -8.74 -15.49
C ALA A 97 17.69 -8.24 -15.93
N LEU A 98 18.12 -8.60 -17.15
CA LEU A 98 19.41 -8.14 -17.70
C LEU A 98 19.40 -6.62 -17.98
N ASP A 99 18.32 -6.09 -18.55
CA ASP A 99 18.18 -4.65 -18.80
C ASP A 99 18.21 -3.84 -17.51
N LEU A 100 17.57 -4.33 -16.43
CA LEU A 100 17.61 -3.67 -15.12
C LEU A 100 18.99 -3.73 -14.47
N ALA A 101 19.67 -4.88 -14.62
CA ALA A 101 20.99 -5.06 -14.02
C ALA A 101 22.06 -4.22 -14.70
N PHE A 102 22.08 -4.23 -16.02
CA PHE A 102 23.23 -3.75 -16.78
C PHE A 102 22.91 -2.56 -17.71
N GLY A 103 21.64 -2.34 -18.06
CA GLY A 103 21.26 -1.27 -18.98
C GLY A 103 21.86 -1.44 -20.39
N GLY A 104 22.10 -2.69 -20.80
CA GLY A 104 22.71 -3.04 -22.09
C GLY A 104 21.68 -3.29 -23.19
N ASN A 105 22.07 -4.06 -24.20
CA ASN A 105 21.21 -4.46 -25.31
C ASN A 105 21.64 -5.81 -25.90
N PHE A 106 20.69 -6.47 -26.58
CA PHE A 106 21.03 -7.67 -27.38
C PHE A 106 21.69 -7.29 -28.70
N ASP A 107 22.70 -8.07 -29.08
CA ASP A 107 23.30 -8.01 -30.43
C ASP A 107 22.53 -8.90 -31.41
N VAL A 108 22.92 -8.81 -32.70
CA VAL A 108 22.28 -9.56 -33.79
C VAL A 108 22.46 -11.07 -33.69
N ASP A 109 23.49 -11.52 -32.97
CA ASP A 109 23.77 -12.93 -32.71
C ASP A 109 23.04 -13.50 -31.48
N GLY A 110 22.24 -12.66 -30.78
CA GLY A 110 21.51 -13.01 -29.58
C GLY A 110 22.29 -12.87 -28.26
N GLY A 111 23.54 -12.42 -28.33
CA GLY A 111 24.34 -12.10 -27.13
C GLY A 111 23.90 -10.82 -26.46
N TYR A 112 23.90 -10.77 -25.11
CA TYR A 112 23.62 -9.54 -24.38
C TYR A 112 24.91 -8.77 -24.10
N ILE A 113 24.97 -7.53 -24.59
CA ILE A 113 26.14 -6.66 -24.45
C ILE A 113 26.01 -5.93 -23.12
N VAL A 114 26.95 -6.16 -22.20
CA VAL A 114 27.07 -5.44 -20.94
C VAL A 114 27.98 -4.23 -21.16
N PRO A 115 27.51 -3.00 -20.87
CA PRO A 115 28.34 -1.79 -21.03
C PRO A 115 29.46 -1.73 -19.98
N ALA A 116 30.57 -1.10 -20.33
CA ALA A 116 31.72 -0.96 -19.44
C ALA A 116 31.46 -0.04 -18.23
N SER A 117 30.45 0.83 -18.32
CA SER A 117 30.02 1.71 -17.23
C SER A 117 28.60 1.37 -16.81
N ASN A 118 28.36 1.26 -15.51
CA ASN A 118 27.04 1.03 -14.97
C ASN A 118 26.21 2.33 -15.07
N VAL A 119 25.18 2.28 -15.87
CA VAL A 119 24.19 3.38 -15.98
C VAL A 119 22.86 2.84 -15.48
N GLY A 120 22.42 3.31 -14.32
CA GLY A 120 21.14 2.87 -13.76
C GLY A 120 19.97 3.20 -14.68
N VAL A 121 18.95 2.35 -14.65
CA VAL A 121 17.74 2.48 -15.46
C VAL A 121 16.61 3.03 -14.58
N ASN A 122 15.98 4.12 -15.04
CA ASN A 122 14.86 4.69 -14.28
C ASN A 122 13.58 3.90 -14.54
N LYS A 123 12.96 3.42 -13.46
CA LYS A 123 11.74 2.61 -13.49
C LYS A 123 10.78 2.99 -12.36
N ALA A 124 9.51 2.70 -12.58
CA ALA A 124 8.53 2.55 -11.52
C ALA A 124 8.50 1.09 -11.07
N LEU A 125 8.41 0.85 -9.76
CA LEU A 125 8.41 -0.47 -9.16
C LEU A 125 7.16 -0.70 -8.32
N VAL A 126 6.67 -1.93 -8.33
CA VAL A 126 5.67 -2.42 -7.38
C VAL A 126 6.17 -3.71 -6.75
N VAL A 127 6.37 -3.70 -5.44
CA VAL A 127 6.63 -4.92 -4.66
C VAL A 127 5.31 -5.41 -4.13
N LEU A 128 4.92 -6.62 -4.52
CA LEU A 128 3.76 -7.32 -3.99
C LEU A 128 4.21 -8.42 -3.03
N LEU A 129 3.71 -8.39 -1.81
CA LEU A 129 3.94 -9.40 -0.79
C LEU A 129 2.61 -10.01 -0.36
N THR A 130 2.61 -11.30 -0.01
CA THR A 130 1.44 -11.98 0.54
C THR A 130 1.83 -12.89 1.70
N ASP A 131 0.94 -12.99 2.69
CA ASP A 131 1.01 -13.98 3.77
C ASP A 131 0.09 -15.20 3.52
N GLY A 132 -0.51 -15.28 2.30
CA GLY A 132 -1.48 -16.31 1.92
C GLY A 132 -2.93 -15.92 2.16
N THR A 133 -3.20 -14.95 3.03
CA THR A 133 -4.55 -14.42 3.34
C THR A 133 -4.72 -12.96 2.94
N ALA A 134 -3.67 -12.18 3.09
CA ALA A 134 -3.67 -10.74 2.79
C ALA A 134 -2.49 -10.36 1.91
N ASN A 135 -2.68 -9.31 1.14
CA ASN A 135 -1.64 -8.73 0.30
C ASN A 135 -1.19 -7.38 0.87
N MET A 136 0.10 -7.12 0.76
CA MET A 136 0.71 -5.81 0.98
C MET A 136 1.47 -5.42 -0.28
N LEU A 137 1.33 -4.17 -0.69
CA LEU A 137 1.93 -3.67 -1.91
C LEU A 137 2.63 -2.35 -1.65
N PHE A 138 3.87 -2.24 -2.16
CA PHE A 138 4.65 -1.01 -2.14
C PHE A 138 4.75 -0.48 -3.56
N TYR A 139 4.20 0.69 -3.81
CA TYR A 139 4.30 1.40 -5.08
C TYR A 139 5.36 2.48 -5.01
N ILE A 140 6.35 2.42 -5.87
CA ILE A 140 7.53 3.29 -5.92
C ILE A 140 7.63 3.82 -7.36
N PRO A 141 7.07 4.99 -7.68
CA PRO A 141 6.98 5.49 -9.05
C PRO A 141 8.30 5.97 -9.65
N ASN A 142 9.29 6.27 -8.81
CA ASN A 142 10.56 6.83 -9.25
C ASN A 142 11.73 6.11 -8.57
N THR A 143 12.42 5.29 -9.32
CA THR A 143 13.64 4.61 -8.89
C THR A 143 14.71 4.67 -9.97
N ASN A 144 15.98 4.59 -9.54
CA ASN A 144 17.10 4.31 -10.42
C ASN A 144 17.64 2.92 -10.05
N VAL A 145 17.44 1.96 -10.95
CA VAL A 145 17.78 0.54 -10.74
C VAL A 145 19.07 0.23 -11.46
N ALA A 146 19.99 -0.45 -10.78
CA ALA A 146 21.22 -0.95 -11.35
C ALA A 146 21.65 -2.22 -10.62
N ILE A 147 22.65 -2.92 -11.13
CA ILE A 147 23.28 -4.00 -10.39
C ILE A 147 23.99 -3.42 -9.16
N GLY A 148 23.75 -4.01 -7.99
CA GLY A 148 24.39 -3.62 -6.74
C GLY A 148 25.74 -4.29 -6.56
N ASP A 149 25.73 -5.61 -6.51
CA ASP A 149 26.93 -6.42 -6.36
C ASP A 149 27.13 -7.33 -7.58
N ALA A 150 28.35 -7.82 -7.77
CA ALA A 150 28.64 -8.77 -8.83
C ALA A 150 27.91 -10.10 -8.59
N PRO A 151 27.28 -10.70 -9.62
CA PRO A 151 26.67 -12.02 -9.50
C PRO A 151 27.72 -13.07 -9.09
N SER A 152 27.39 -13.92 -8.13
CA SER A 152 28.24 -15.05 -7.76
C SER A 152 27.74 -16.33 -8.46
N LEU A 153 28.68 -17.14 -8.94
CA LEU A 153 28.38 -18.41 -9.58
C LEU A 153 28.64 -19.54 -8.59
N ASP A 154 27.59 -20.20 -8.16
CA ASP A 154 27.64 -21.35 -7.23
C ASP A 154 26.87 -22.52 -7.86
N ALA A 155 27.51 -23.67 -7.98
CA ALA A 155 26.89 -24.85 -8.58
C ALA A 155 25.72 -25.44 -7.77
N ALA A 156 25.58 -25.05 -6.48
CA ALA A 156 24.54 -25.52 -5.58
C ALA A 156 23.37 -24.52 -5.40
N LYS A 157 23.43 -23.35 -6.05
CA LYS A 157 22.45 -22.28 -5.90
C LYS A 157 21.98 -21.74 -7.25
N PHE A 158 20.81 -21.12 -7.25
CA PHE A 158 20.38 -20.35 -8.43
C PHE A 158 21.33 -19.18 -8.67
N LEU A 159 21.57 -18.87 -9.95
CA LEU A 159 22.20 -17.61 -10.32
C LEU A 159 21.27 -16.46 -9.93
N GLU A 160 21.76 -15.52 -9.15
CA GLU A 160 21.06 -14.32 -8.75
C GLU A 160 21.68 -13.09 -9.41
N LEU A 161 20.82 -12.12 -9.78
CA LEU A 161 21.25 -10.79 -10.18
C LEU A 161 20.96 -9.80 -9.03
N PRO A 162 21.94 -9.45 -8.20
CA PRO A 162 21.72 -8.53 -7.09
C PRO A 162 21.43 -7.11 -7.61
N LEU A 163 20.16 -6.71 -7.64
CA LEU A 163 19.74 -5.38 -8.05
C LEU A 163 19.63 -4.46 -6.85
N SER A 164 20.02 -3.21 -7.03
CA SER A 164 19.80 -2.12 -6.10
C SER A 164 19.00 -1.02 -6.79
N ALA A 165 17.84 -0.69 -6.24
CA ALA A 165 16.99 0.38 -6.71
C ALA A 165 17.03 1.55 -5.73
N SER A 166 17.75 2.62 -6.08
CA SER A 166 17.71 3.88 -5.33
C SER A 166 16.33 4.51 -5.48
N ILE A 167 15.66 4.80 -4.37
CA ILE A 167 14.31 5.37 -4.34
C ILE A 167 14.42 6.88 -4.34
N LEU A 168 13.79 7.51 -5.31
CA LEU A 168 13.83 8.96 -5.51
C LEU A 168 12.48 9.59 -5.18
N ALA A 169 12.46 10.91 -5.02
CA ALA A 169 11.23 11.66 -4.83
C ALA A 169 10.31 11.46 -6.05
N ALA A 170 9.05 11.16 -5.76
CA ALA A 170 8.02 11.02 -6.79
C ALA A 170 7.52 12.38 -7.26
N SER A 171 6.99 12.44 -8.48
CA SER A 171 6.17 13.57 -8.91
C SER A 171 4.91 13.67 -8.05
N THR A 172 4.44 14.90 -7.79
CA THR A 172 3.18 15.12 -7.06
C THR A 172 1.95 14.60 -7.79
N SER A 173 2.05 14.36 -9.12
CA SER A 173 1.02 13.67 -9.90
C SER A 173 0.94 12.17 -9.58
N ASP A 174 2.05 11.54 -9.20
CA ASP A 174 2.12 10.11 -8.91
C ASP A 174 1.84 9.83 -7.43
N ILE A 175 2.49 10.61 -6.55
CA ILE A 175 2.27 10.56 -5.10
C ILE A 175 2.10 11.99 -4.59
N PRO A 176 0.92 12.34 -4.03
CA PRO A 176 0.76 13.63 -3.35
C PRO A 176 1.81 13.82 -2.26
N ALA A 177 2.17 15.07 -2.00
CA ALA A 177 3.03 15.40 -0.87
C ALA A 177 2.43 14.86 0.45
N ALA A 178 3.30 14.44 1.36
CA ALA A 178 2.90 14.03 2.69
C ALA A 178 2.31 15.22 3.49
N ALA A 179 1.61 14.94 4.58
CA ALA A 179 0.96 15.95 5.41
C ALA A 179 1.93 17.04 5.96
N ASN A 180 3.21 16.71 6.04
CA ASN A 180 4.29 17.64 6.43
C ASN A 180 4.86 18.44 5.25
N GLY A 181 4.27 18.34 4.06
CA GLY A 181 4.71 19.03 2.85
C GLY A 181 5.89 18.39 2.13
N GLN A 182 6.46 17.31 2.64
CA GLN A 182 7.57 16.61 2.00
C GLN A 182 7.10 15.80 0.78
N PRO A 183 7.91 15.71 -0.30
CA PRO A 183 7.61 14.84 -1.43
C PRO A 183 7.43 13.40 -1.00
N GLY A 184 6.41 12.72 -1.55
CA GLY A 184 6.24 11.28 -1.38
C GLY A 184 7.31 10.51 -2.14
N ILE A 185 7.76 9.38 -1.59
CA ILE A 185 8.71 8.47 -2.26
C ILE A 185 8.08 7.12 -2.59
N MET A 186 7.12 6.67 -1.78
CA MET A 186 6.39 5.42 -1.99
C MET A 186 5.00 5.50 -1.38
N LYS A 187 4.07 4.68 -1.90
CA LYS A 187 2.77 4.39 -1.27
C LYS A 187 2.72 2.94 -0.82
N ILE A 188 2.19 2.71 0.37
CA ILE A 188 2.00 1.37 0.91
C ILE A 188 0.51 1.07 0.93
N TYR A 189 0.12 -0.05 0.30
CA TYR A 189 -1.25 -0.54 0.26
C TYR A 189 -1.34 -1.85 1.03
N LYS A 190 -2.27 -1.94 1.94
CA LYS A 190 -2.67 -3.15 2.65
C LYS A 190 -4.15 -3.00 2.99
N ALA A 191 -4.96 -4.02 2.76
CA ALA A 191 -6.40 -3.96 2.99
C ALA A 191 -6.77 -3.51 4.41
N SER A 192 -5.95 -3.86 5.40
CA SER A 192 -6.16 -3.47 6.80
C SER A 192 -5.69 -2.05 7.17
N LEU A 193 -5.00 -1.34 6.26
CA LEU A 193 -4.58 0.07 6.47
C LEU A 193 -5.65 1.05 6.01
N VAL A 194 -6.45 0.66 5.02
CA VAL A 194 -7.56 1.48 4.54
C VAL A 194 -8.80 1.00 5.28
N SER A 195 -9.42 1.87 6.05
CA SER A 195 -10.80 1.63 6.48
C SER A 195 -11.64 1.58 5.21
N ALA A 196 -12.34 0.48 4.98
CA ALA A 196 -13.33 0.41 3.91
C ALA A 196 -14.56 1.25 4.29
N ALA A 197 -15.39 1.60 3.32
CA ALA A 197 -16.69 2.18 3.64
C ALA A 197 -17.49 1.18 4.50
N PRO A 198 -18.28 1.64 5.47
CA PRO A 198 -19.05 0.76 6.34
C PRO A 198 -19.96 -0.18 5.55
N VAL A 199 -20.15 -1.39 6.04
CA VAL A 199 -21.13 -2.32 5.50
C VAL A 199 -22.04 -2.80 6.63
N ILE A 200 -23.37 -2.65 6.48
CA ILE A 200 -24.36 -3.08 7.46
C ILE A 200 -24.82 -4.49 7.10
N SER A 201 -24.50 -5.48 7.93
CA SER A 201 -24.97 -6.87 7.77
C SER A 201 -26.38 -7.04 8.33
N SER A 202 -26.66 -6.50 9.53
CA SER A 202 -27.98 -6.58 10.16
C SER A 202 -28.32 -5.34 10.96
N ALA A 203 -29.64 -5.11 11.17
CA ALA A 203 -30.20 -4.08 12.02
C ALA A 203 -31.33 -4.69 12.86
N LEU A 204 -31.21 -4.72 14.18
CA LEU A 204 -32.12 -5.42 15.08
C LEU A 204 -32.48 -4.55 16.31
N PRO A 205 -33.72 -4.64 16.82
CA PRO A 205 -34.84 -5.37 16.27
C PRO A 205 -35.39 -4.73 14.99
N SER A 206 -36.02 -5.54 14.12
CA SER A 206 -36.82 -5.02 13.00
C SER A 206 -38.14 -4.47 13.50
N GLY A 207 -38.73 -3.50 12.82
CA GLY A 207 -40.02 -2.95 13.19
C GLY A 207 -40.02 -2.09 14.46
N ALA A 208 -38.88 -1.52 14.83
CA ALA A 208 -38.81 -0.62 15.98
C ALA A 208 -39.44 0.74 15.65
N ALA A 209 -40.08 1.37 16.67
CA ALA A 209 -40.72 2.68 16.56
C ALA A 209 -39.68 3.83 16.72
N ALA A 210 -40.08 5.05 16.38
CA ALA A 210 -39.29 6.25 16.65
C ALA A 210 -38.90 6.36 18.11
N GLY A 211 -37.66 6.79 18.40
CA GLY A 211 -37.08 6.89 19.74
C GLY A 211 -36.51 5.58 20.29
N GLN A 212 -36.79 4.45 19.69
CA GLN A 212 -36.20 3.17 20.12
C GLN A 212 -34.76 3.01 19.56
N VAL A 213 -33.94 2.28 20.32
CA VAL A 213 -32.57 1.98 19.94
C VAL A 213 -32.51 0.63 19.22
N ILE A 214 -31.86 0.63 18.07
CA ILE A 214 -31.54 -0.58 17.31
C ILE A 214 -30.04 -0.83 17.35
N THR A 215 -29.68 -2.10 17.21
CA THR A 215 -28.27 -2.52 17.06
C THR A 215 -27.97 -2.76 15.59
N LEU A 216 -26.97 -2.05 15.07
CA LEU A 216 -26.37 -2.37 13.77
C LEU A 216 -25.18 -3.30 14.00
N VAL A 217 -25.12 -4.35 13.19
CA VAL A 217 -23.95 -5.23 13.08
C VAL A 217 -23.44 -5.14 11.64
N GLY A 218 -22.13 -5.08 11.49
CA GLY A 218 -21.51 -4.90 10.18
C GLY A 218 -20.00 -4.94 10.23
N THR A 219 -19.36 -4.24 9.31
CA THR A 219 -17.90 -4.05 9.26
C THR A 219 -17.55 -2.59 9.05
N ASP A 220 -16.33 -2.23 9.41
CA ASP A 220 -15.72 -0.91 9.18
C ASP A 220 -16.48 0.27 9.78
N PHE A 221 -17.10 0.08 10.95
CA PHE A 221 -17.73 1.15 11.74
C PHE A 221 -16.69 2.04 12.44
N THR A 222 -15.49 2.13 11.88
CA THR A 222 -14.45 3.07 12.34
C THR A 222 -14.67 4.43 11.70
N ASN A 223 -14.45 5.50 12.47
CA ASN A 223 -14.54 6.87 11.96
C ASN A 223 -15.91 7.20 11.33
N VAL A 224 -17.00 6.68 11.88
CA VAL A 224 -18.36 7.02 11.47
C VAL A 224 -18.59 8.50 11.73
N THR A 225 -19.04 9.22 10.71
CA THR A 225 -19.35 10.66 10.75
C THR A 225 -20.83 10.95 10.72
N GLY A 226 -21.66 9.95 10.42
CA GLY A 226 -23.11 10.10 10.41
C GLY A 226 -23.85 8.80 10.17
N VAL A 227 -25.10 8.75 10.66
CA VAL A 227 -26.05 7.67 10.36
C VAL A 227 -27.37 8.31 9.95
N THR A 228 -28.00 7.80 8.90
CA THR A 228 -29.34 8.21 8.50
C THR A 228 -30.27 7.00 8.47
N VAL A 229 -31.54 7.24 8.82
CA VAL A 229 -32.62 6.25 8.77
C VAL A 229 -33.77 6.85 7.99
N GLY A 230 -34.11 6.28 6.85
CA GLY A 230 -35.11 6.87 5.94
C GLY A 230 -34.70 8.25 5.43
N GLY A 231 -33.41 8.54 5.32
CA GLY A 231 -32.86 9.86 4.92
C GLY A 231 -32.79 10.89 6.06
N VAL A 232 -33.29 10.59 7.25
CA VAL A 232 -33.24 11.49 8.42
C VAL A 232 -32.05 11.14 9.29
N THR A 233 -31.28 12.15 9.72
CA THR A 233 -30.13 11.97 10.61
C THR A 233 -30.56 11.33 11.93
N ALA A 234 -29.86 10.30 12.35
CA ALA A 234 -30.08 9.53 13.56
C ALA A 234 -28.95 9.75 14.58
N ALA A 235 -29.27 9.77 15.86
CA ALA A 235 -28.27 9.68 16.92
C ALA A 235 -27.69 8.26 16.95
N TYR A 236 -26.38 8.14 17.14
CA TYR A 236 -25.68 6.86 17.12
C TYR A 236 -24.53 6.83 18.14
N ASP A 237 -24.17 5.61 18.54
CA ASP A 237 -22.99 5.33 19.36
C ASP A 237 -22.25 4.11 18.80
N VAL A 238 -20.97 4.29 18.44
CA VAL A 238 -20.14 3.22 17.87
C VAL A 238 -19.46 2.45 19.00
N ILE A 239 -19.88 1.22 19.20
CA ILE A 239 -19.38 0.34 20.26
C ILE A 239 -18.08 -0.38 19.82
N SER A 240 -18.01 -0.77 18.55
CA SER A 240 -16.82 -1.44 18.00
C SER A 240 -16.79 -1.29 16.48
N GLN A 241 -15.73 -1.77 15.84
CA GLN A 241 -15.62 -1.81 14.38
C GLN A 241 -16.75 -2.59 13.69
N THR A 242 -17.48 -3.42 14.43
CA THR A 242 -18.53 -4.29 13.91
C THR A 242 -19.90 -4.05 14.53
N LYS A 243 -20.04 -3.12 15.48
CA LYS A 243 -21.29 -2.90 16.23
C LYS A 243 -21.50 -1.42 16.52
N ALA A 244 -22.69 -0.94 16.24
CA ALA A 244 -23.17 0.40 16.63
C ALA A 244 -24.62 0.35 17.13
N TYR A 245 -24.95 1.27 18.03
CA TYR A 245 -26.31 1.55 18.45
C TYR A 245 -26.83 2.79 17.71
N VAL A 246 -28.07 2.73 17.27
CA VAL A 246 -28.72 3.84 16.56
C VAL A 246 -30.09 4.09 17.16
N THR A 247 -30.37 5.34 17.55
CA THR A 247 -31.71 5.75 17.97
C THR A 247 -32.52 6.15 16.75
N LEU A 248 -33.66 5.49 16.53
CA LEU A 248 -34.51 5.78 15.39
C LEU A 248 -35.06 7.20 15.45
N PRO A 249 -34.83 8.04 14.43
CA PRO A 249 -35.37 9.40 14.40
C PRO A 249 -36.89 9.38 14.18
N ALA A 250 -37.56 10.50 14.39
CA ALA A 250 -38.96 10.67 14.02
C ALA A 250 -39.17 10.40 12.51
N GLY A 251 -40.33 9.85 12.15
CA GLY A 251 -40.69 9.58 10.75
C GLY A 251 -41.85 8.61 10.66
N SER A 252 -42.45 8.47 9.46
CA SER A 252 -43.62 7.61 9.21
C SER A 252 -43.27 6.13 9.27
N ALA A 253 -44.24 5.28 9.63
CA ALA A 253 -44.12 3.83 9.53
C ALA A 253 -43.85 3.41 8.08
N GLY A 254 -43.14 2.30 7.88
CA GLY A 254 -42.81 1.75 6.58
C GLY A 254 -41.34 1.67 6.29
N SER A 255 -40.95 1.73 5.03
CA SER A 255 -39.56 1.61 4.59
C SER A 255 -38.70 2.79 5.06
N ALA A 256 -37.63 2.49 5.76
CA ALA A 256 -36.70 3.46 6.33
C ALA A 256 -35.23 2.94 6.20
N PRO A 257 -34.67 2.91 4.98
CA PRO A 257 -33.34 2.36 4.75
C PRO A 257 -32.28 3.07 5.61
N ILE A 258 -31.32 2.30 6.12
CA ILE A 258 -30.24 2.79 6.99
C ILE A 258 -28.97 2.94 6.18
N VAL A 259 -28.32 4.09 6.32
CA VAL A 259 -26.98 4.35 5.73
C VAL A 259 -26.07 4.86 6.83
N VAL A 260 -24.90 4.24 6.95
CA VAL A 260 -23.80 4.67 7.82
C VAL A 260 -22.74 5.36 6.96
N THR A 261 -22.36 6.58 7.29
CA THR A 261 -21.33 7.34 6.60
C THR A 261 -20.08 7.43 7.47
N SER A 262 -18.92 7.19 6.88
CA SER A 262 -17.61 7.37 7.51
C SER A 262 -16.76 8.37 6.71
N THR A 263 -15.56 8.68 7.21
CA THR A 263 -14.57 9.50 6.49
C THR A 263 -14.13 8.90 5.16
N VAL A 264 -14.37 7.60 4.94
CA VAL A 264 -13.99 6.86 3.72
C VAL A 264 -15.12 6.79 2.69
N GLY A 265 -16.36 6.90 3.15
CA GLY A 265 -17.55 6.81 2.30
C GLY A 265 -18.79 6.33 3.04
N ALA A 266 -19.89 6.22 2.32
CA ALA A 266 -21.16 5.73 2.82
C ALA A 266 -21.35 4.23 2.57
N SER A 267 -22.04 3.55 3.49
CA SER A 267 -22.46 2.16 3.30
C SER A 267 -23.50 2.04 2.17
N PRO A 268 -23.62 0.89 1.53
CA PRO A 268 -24.86 0.55 0.83
C PRO A 268 -26.06 0.71 1.77
N ALA A 269 -27.19 1.16 1.22
CA ALA A 269 -28.41 1.32 2.00
C ALA A 269 -28.90 -0.05 2.49
N LYS A 270 -28.99 -0.23 3.81
CA LYS A 270 -29.55 -1.44 4.41
C LYS A 270 -31.07 -1.30 4.51
N ALA A 271 -31.80 -2.19 3.85
CA ALA A 271 -33.26 -2.21 3.99
C ALA A 271 -33.66 -2.40 5.45
N TYR A 272 -34.57 -1.53 5.93
CA TYR A 272 -35.14 -1.57 7.26
C TYR A 272 -36.57 -1.08 7.18
N THR A 273 -37.46 -1.68 7.99
CA THR A 273 -38.86 -1.26 8.11
C THR A 273 -39.13 -0.88 9.55
N ARG A 274 -39.76 0.26 9.78
CA ARG A 274 -40.18 0.75 11.08
C ARG A 274 -41.67 0.73 11.25
N THR A 275 -42.16 0.62 12.48
CA THR A 275 -43.60 0.70 12.86
C THR A 275 -43.96 2.11 13.32
#